data_9244c5c6a210cabf13d0b75fc84236af
#
_entry.id   9244c5c6a210cabf13d0b75fc84236af
#
_cell.length_a   1.000
_cell.length_b   1.000
_cell.length_c   1.000
_cell.angle_alpha   90.00
_cell.angle_beta   90.00
_cell.angle_gamma   90.00
#
_symmetry.space_group_name_H-M   'P 1'
#
loop_
_entity.id
_entity.type
_entity.pdbx_description
1 polymer ?
#
loop_
_entity_poly.entity_id
_entity_poly.type
_entity_poly.pdbx_seq_one_letter_code
_entity_poly.pdbx_strand_id
1 'polypeptide(L)'
;MLKTAIFSRPACLLVWLALSGTAWGAQLKSLTVCADPGNMPLSNQKGEGFENKIAQLIGASLGTGVQYYWRPSIERGLMRTTLSEGNCDLWMDMASDTEGAEVLSPLYRSTFVLAYRSDKGINIKNLDAPALKSLRVGVFQVSAIRTALAEHHVIDNTVIHYLSHNGDLVADNQPSHQVQQVIDGSLDVAAAWGPMAGYYKTVVHAPLTIQPVNMLEDEVPMEFDMTLAVPRGRPDIKAAVEQAIAQNAAEIGRILADFGVPLVKCQECTVSGDLPSHGPYKPPKPATETAAAVAKMRATRMAELKKWLAEGANPDDELNNAIVANDIDRVRYLLAHRADVNSHDGDGFTPLISAIRFGFVPVATFLVDHKGDANLPDRNDWTPLMWAAWGDNPALITMLLKHGAKIDATDRDGLTPLAIAAQNAKINAARAILEAGADVNAPVAKGGYTPLMLASISGSKELAASLIEHGAKVNATNQGGVTALMVAAAGNRSSIVVLLLKSGADLNARSEDGRTALSIAQANNSEAVLKMLQEAAADGSKTS
;
A
#
# COMPACT_ATOMS: atom_id res chain seq x y z
N MET A 1 -63.26 65.49 27.83
CA MET A 1 -63.65 64.90 29.13
C MET A 1 -62.75 63.67 29.31
N LEU A 2 -61.83 63.79 30.19
CA LEU A 2 -61.62 62.92 31.39
C LEU A 2 -61.39 61.46 31.04
N LYS A 3 -60.43 60.82 31.48
CA LYS A 3 -59.41 60.86 32.56
C LYS A 3 -58.57 59.57 32.46
N THR A 4 -57.32 59.79 32.66
CA THR A 4 -56.44 59.10 33.65
C THR A 4 -56.24 57.60 33.44
N ALA A 5 -55.04 57.22 33.12
CA ALA A 5 -53.85 56.95 33.93
C ALA A 5 -53.92 55.59 34.65
N ILE A 6 -52.91 54.77 34.52
CA ILE A 6 -51.94 54.43 35.58
C ILE A 6 -51.10 53.20 35.16
N PHE A 7 -49.79 53.43 35.18
CA PHE A 7 -48.68 52.57 35.57
C PHE A 7 -48.93 51.09 35.84
N SER A 8 -48.11 50.22 35.16
CA SER A 8 -47.14 49.41 35.92
C SER A 8 -46.17 48.71 34.96
N ARG A 9 -44.90 48.96 35.17
CA ARG A 9 -43.78 48.07 34.86
C ARG A 9 -43.79 46.92 35.93
N PRO A 10 -42.97 45.85 35.82
CA PRO A 10 -42.17 45.27 34.75
C PRO A 10 -42.25 43.75 34.72
N ALA A 11 -41.77 43.14 33.68
CA ALA A 11 -41.12 41.85 33.81
C ALA A 11 -40.14 41.68 32.67
N CYS A 12 -38.86 41.84 32.94
CA CYS A 12 -37.79 41.28 32.16
C CYS A 12 -37.94 39.76 32.10
N LEU A 13 -38.53 39.26 31.03
CA LEU A 13 -38.39 37.88 30.62
C LEU A 13 -37.08 37.78 29.85
N LEU A 14 -36.01 37.43 30.55
CA LEU A 14 -34.83 36.82 29.98
C LEU A 14 -35.29 35.54 29.26
N VAL A 15 -35.49 35.64 27.96
CA VAL A 15 -35.61 34.47 27.08
C VAL A 15 -34.18 33.89 27.03
N TRP A 16 -33.92 32.89 27.83
CA TRP A 16 -32.88 31.95 27.62
C TRP A 16 -33.20 31.28 26.26
N LEU A 17 -32.55 31.74 25.21
CA LEU A 17 -32.35 30.94 23.99
C LEU A 17 -31.43 29.77 24.43
N ALA A 18 -32.06 28.73 24.91
CA ALA A 18 -31.44 27.42 24.90
C ALA A 18 -31.13 27.12 23.42
N LEU A 19 -29.88 27.33 23.05
CA LEU A 19 -29.31 26.67 21.90
C LEU A 19 -29.54 25.18 22.12
N SER A 20 -30.63 24.67 21.55
CA SER A 20 -30.83 23.25 21.34
C SER A 20 -29.68 22.82 20.42
N GLY A 21 -28.58 22.42 21.02
CA GLY A 21 -27.59 21.62 20.36
C GLY A 21 -28.35 20.43 19.74
N THR A 22 -28.45 20.43 18.44
CA THR A 22 -28.86 19.26 17.67
C THR A 22 -28.02 18.11 18.19
N ALA A 23 -28.68 17.14 18.78
CA ALA A 23 -28.09 15.89 19.20
C ALA A 23 -27.39 15.29 17.96
N TRP A 24 -26.07 15.39 17.94
CA TRP A 24 -25.24 14.65 17.02
C TRP A 24 -25.42 13.16 17.36
N GLY A 25 -25.75 12.40 16.35
CA GLY A 25 -25.92 10.95 16.49
C GLY A 25 -24.70 10.31 17.13
N ALA A 26 -24.90 9.14 17.68
CA ALA A 26 -24.05 8.31 18.50
C ALA A 26 -22.59 8.78 18.59
N GLN A 27 -22.22 9.34 19.76
CA GLN A 27 -20.87 9.78 20.08
C GLN A 27 -19.89 8.63 19.77
N LEU A 28 -18.97 8.84 18.83
CA LEU A 28 -17.91 7.88 18.51
C LEU A 28 -17.22 7.50 19.83
N LYS A 29 -17.26 6.24 20.21
CA LYS A 29 -16.58 5.76 21.42
C LYS A 29 -15.05 5.89 21.29
N SER A 30 -14.52 5.71 20.10
CA SER A 30 -13.12 5.91 19.72
C SER A 30 -13.05 6.21 18.22
N LEU A 31 -12.04 6.98 17.82
CA LEU A 31 -11.68 7.16 16.40
C LEU A 31 -10.62 6.12 16.03
N THR A 32 -10.96 5.18 15.18
CA THR A 32 -9.99 4.20 14.70
C THR A 32 -9.31 4.71 13.44
N VAL A 33 -7.99 4.90 13.52
CA VAL A 33 -7.16 5.44 12.43
C VAL A 33 -6.34 4.34 11.81
N CYS A 34 -6.45 4.17 10.51
CA CYS A 34 -5.54 3.35 9.74
C CYS A 34 -4.20 4.08 9.57
N ALA A 35 -3.10 3.45 9.97
CA ALA A 35 -1.77 4.03 9.89
C ALA A 35 -0.71 2.95 9.66
N ASP A 36 0.44 3.37 9.13
CA ASP A 36 1.59 2.49 8.92
C ASP A 36 2.40 2.37 10.21
N PRO A 37 2.75 1.14 10.66
CA PRO A 37 3.45 0.93 11.92
C PRO A 37 4.91 1.38 11.93
N GLY A 38 5.54 1.57 10.77
CA GLY A 38 6.98 1.86 10.62
C GLY A 38 7.35 2.92 9.60
N ASN A 39 6.43 3.76 9.14
CA ASN A 39 6.66 4.76 8.08
C ASN A 39 7.04 6.15 8.63
N MET A 40 8.10 6.25 9.43
CA MET A 40 8.58 7.56 9.88
C MET A 40 9.08 8.42 8.70
N PRO A 41 8.78 9.72 8.68
CA PRO A 41 8.19 10.58 9.74
C PRO A 41 6.66 10.63 9.76
N LEU A 42 5.96 9.88 8.91
CA LEU A 42 4.49 9.93 8.83
C LEU A 42 3.87 9.33 10.10
N SER A 43 4.06 8.02 10.29
CA SER A 43 3.48 7.31 11.43
C SER A 43 4.38 6.17 11.94
N ASN A 44 4.23 5.83 13.22
CA ASN A 44 4.81 4.65 13.83
C ASN A 44 3.98 4.17 15.03
N GLN A 45 4.24 2.93 15.50
CA GLN A 45 3.53 2.35 16.65
C GLN A 45 3.75 3.10 17.96
N LYS A 46 4.81 3.92 18.07
CA LYS A 46 5.07 4.75 19.27
C LYS A 46 4.30 6.07 19.26
N GLY A 47 3.61 6.40 18.16
CA GLY A 47 2.85 7.64 18.04
C GLY A 47 3.73 8.88 17.81
N GLU A 48 4.94 8.71 17.28
CA GLU A 48 5.93 9.78 17.15
C GLU A 48 5.81 10.55 15.83
N GLY A 49 5.20 9.97 14.79
CA GLY A 49 5.05 10.60 13.47
C GLY A 49 4.07 11.78 13.46
N PHE A 50 4.18 12.63 12.44
CA PHE A 50 3.31 13.82 12.35
C PHE A 50 1.84 13.43 12.08
N GLU A 51 1.56 12.36 11.35
CA GLU A 51 0.19 11.85 11.18
C GLU A 51 -0.41 11.34 12.49
N ASN A 52 0.40 10.66 13.31
CA ASN A 52 -0.05 10.26 14.63
C ASN A 52 -0.47 11.48 15.47
N LYS A 53 0.31 12.57 15.42
CA LYS A 53 0.02 13.81 16.15
C LYS A 53 -1.23 14.50 15.61
N ILE A 54 -1.40 14.55 14.30
CA ILE A 54 -2.60 15.11 13.65
C ILE A 54 -3.83 14.27 14.01
N ALA A 55 -3.74 12.94 13.96
CA ALA A 55 -4.83 12.06 14.35
C ALA A 55 -5.25 12.24 15.81
N GLN A 56 -4.28 12.37 16.72
CA GLN A 56 -4.55 12.68 18.15
C GLN A 56 -5.24 14.03 18.32
N LEU A 57 -4.82 15.04 17.56
CA LEU A 57 -5.44 16.37 17.58
C LEU A 57 -6.89 16.33 17.10
N ILE A 58 -7.17 15.57 16.02
CA ILE A 58 -8.54 15.34 15.52
C ILE A 58 -9.37 14.61 16.58
N GLY A 59 -8.86 13.52 17.16
CA GLY A 59 -9.55 12.77 18.22
C GLY A 59 -9.87 13.64 19.44
N ALA A 60 -8.94 14.47 19.88
CA ALA A 60 -9.15 15.42 20.99
C ALA A 60 -10.25 16.43 20.65
N SER A 61 -10.29 16.97 19.44
CA SER A 61 -11.35 17.89 18.98
C SER A 61 -12.72 17.24 18.90
N LEU A 62 -12.77 15.95 18.60
CA LEU A 62 -14.01 15.15 18.58
C LEU A 62 -14.42 14.66 19.98
N GLY A 63 -13.61 14.93 21.02
CA GLY A 63 -13.85 14.46 22.39
C GLY A 63 -13.74 12.94 22.55
N THR A 64 -12.95 12.27 21.71
CA THR A 64 -12.79 10.81 21.70
C THR A 64 -11.31 10.39 21.71
N GLY A 65 -11.04 9.17 22.15
CA GLY A 65 -9.70 8.59 22.08
C GLY A 65 -9.38 8.09 20.67
N VAL A 66 -8.10 8.08 20.31
CA VAL A 66 -7.61 7.52 19.04
C VAL A 66 -7.10 6.11 19.27
N GLN A 67 -7.55 5.18 18.43
CA GLN A 67 -7.02 3.83 18.33
C GLN A 67 -6.42 3.65 16.94
N TYR A 68 -5.39 2.81 16.81
CA TYR A 68 -4.76 2.59 15.52
C TYR A 68 -5.02 1.17 15.02
N TYR A 69 -5.38 1.08 13.75
CA TYR A 69 -5.37 -0.15 12.99
C TYR A 69 -4.12 -0.13 12.10
N TRP A 70 -3.10 -0.88 12.53
CA TRP A 70 -1.79 -0.84 11.90
C TRP A 70 -1.75 -1.70 10.63
N ARG A 71 -1.40 -1.09 9.52
CA ARG A 71 -1.18 -1.74 8.23
C ARG A 71 -0.07 -1.02 7.46
N PRO A 72 0.85 -1.76 6.80
CA PRO A 72 1.83 -1.15 5.91
C PRO A 72 1.15 -0.41 4.76
N SER A 73 1.51 0.84 4.53
CA SER A 73 0.91 1.71 3.51
C SER A 73 1.14 1.23 2.07
N ILE A 74 2.12 0.35 1.88
CA ILE A 74 2.53 -0.19 0.58
C ILE A 74 1.69 -1.41 0.15
N GLU A 75 0.82 -1.90 1.01
CA GLU A 75 0.02 -3.10 0.73
C GLU A 75 -1.03 -2.83 -0.35
N ARG A 76 -0.92 -3.47 -1.51
CA ARG A 76 -1.91 -3.35 -2.59
C ARG A 76 -3.28 -3.85 -2.11
N GLY A 77 -4.33 -3.11 -2.42
CA GLY A 77 -5.70 -3.46 -2.00
C GLY A 77 -6.06 -2.99 -0.59
N LEU A 78 -5.19 -2.24 0.04
CA LEU A 78 -5.29 -1.70 1.38
C LEU A 78 -6.63 -0.98 1.64
N MET A 79 -7.10 -0.18 0.69
CA MET A 79 -8.39 0.53 0.78
C MET A 79 -9.58 -0.41 0.93
N ARG A 80 -9.53 -1.56 0.23
CA ARG A 80 -10.61 -2.54 0.26
C ARG A 80 -10.68 -3.26 1.60
N THR A 81 -9.53 -3.59 2.19
CA THR A 81 -9.43 -4.36 3.44
C THR A 81 -9.47 -3.51 4.71
N THR A 82 -9.51 -2.19 4.59
CA THR A 82 -9.46 -1.27 5.73
C THR A 82 -10.70 -0.38 5.82
N LEU A 83 -10.80 0.66 5.01
CA LEU A 83 -11.95 1.57 5.03
C LEU A 83 -13.24 0.91 4.55
N SER A 84 -13.18 0.12 3.47
CA SER A 84 -14.38 -0.54 2.91
C SER A 84 -14.94 -1.63 3.82
N GLU A 85 -14.11 -2.29 4.63
CA GLU A 85 -14.52 -3.29 5.61
C GLU A 85 -14.85 -2.70 6.99
N GLY A 86 -14.69 -1.38 7.16
CA GLY A 86 -14.99 -0.71 8.42
C GLY A 86 -13.99 -0.99 9.53
N ASN A 87 -12.75 -1.40 9.19
CA ASN A 87 -11.68 -1.64 10.16
C ASN A 87 -11.10 -0.34 10.72
N CYS A 88 -11.27 0.78 10.01
CA CYS A 88 -10.94 2.11 10.49
C CYS A 88 -11.97 3.16 10.03
N ASP A 89 -12.04 4.23 10.79
CA ASP A 89 -12.91 5.40 10.55
C ASP A 89 -12.19 6.48 9.73
N LEU A 90 -10.86 6.48 9.78
CA LEU A 90 -10.01 7.50 9.15
C LEU A 90 -8.74 6.88 8.62
N TRP A 91 -8.34 7.25 7.42
CA TRP A 91 -7.04 6.98 6.84
C TRP A 91 -6.29 8.29 6.61
N MET A 92 -5.03 8.30 7.02
CA MET A 92 -4.09 9.40 6.78
C MET A 92 -3.32 9.15 5.48
N ASP A 93 -2.71 10.19 4.92
CA ASP A 93 -1.78 10.11 3.79
C ASP A 93 -2.37 9.49 2.50
N MET A 94 -3.49 10.05 2.04
CA MET A 94 -4.13 9.63 0.80
C MET A 94 -3.91 10.65 -0.31
N ALA A 95 -3.71 10.15 -1.54
CA ALA A 95 -3.77 11.02 -2.71
C ALA A 95 -5.23 11.41 -3.01
N SER A 96 -5.44 12.61 -3.51
CA SER A 96 -6.78 13.18 -3.77
C SER A 96 -7.59 12.43 -4.82
N ASP A 97 -6.95 11.58 -5.63
CA ASP A 97 -7.57 10.78 -6.70
C ASP A 97 -7.81 9.31 -6.31
N THR A 98 -7.73 8.98 -5.00
CA THR A 98 -7.87 7.60 -4.54
C THR A 98 -9.28 7.07 -4.72
N GLU A 99 -9.42 6.01 -5.52
CA GLU A 99 -10.69 5.30 -5.69
C GLU A 99 -11.03 4.42 -4.48
N GLY A 100 -12.33 4.30 -4.17
CA GLY A 100 -12.81 3.34 -3.15
C GLY A 100 -13.10 3.93 -1.78
N ALA A 101 -12.65 5.14 -1.48
CA ALA A 101 -12.95 5.88 -0.25
C ALA A 101 -13.72 7.18 -0.53
N GLU A 102 -14.14 7.84 0.53
CA GLU A 102 -14.61 9.22 0.49
C GLU A 102 -13.50 10.13 0.98
N VAL A 103 -12.87 10.81 0.03
CA VAL A 103 -11.70 11.65 0.27
C VAL A 103 -12.14 13.01 0.80
N LEU A 104 -11.39 13.59 1.75
CA LEU A 104 -11.63 14.91 2.32
C LEU A 104 -10.95 16.00 1.46
N SER A 105 -11.21 17.26 1.80
CA SER A 105 -10.47 18.39 1.22
C SER A 105 -8.97 18.25 1.51
N PRO A 106 -8.08 18.68 0.61
CA PRO A 106 -6.66 18.56 0.80
C PRO A 106 -6.18 19.18 2.12
N LEU A 107 -5.40 18.42 2.87
CA LEU A 107 -4.82 18.90 4.12
C LEU A 107 -3.63 19.81 3.87
N TYR A 108 -2.71 19.37 3.03
CA TYR A 108 -1.53 20.12 2.59
C TYR A 108 -1.05 19.63 1.22
N ARG A 109 -0.19 20.41 0.57
CA ARG A 109 0.50 20.02 -0.66
C ARG A 109 2.00 19.92 -0.40
N SER A 110 2.63 18.85 -0.85
CA SER A 110 4.07 18.67 -0.76
C SER A 110 4.66 18.21 -2.09
N THR A 111 5.99 18.11 -2.17
CA THR A 111 6.71 17.85 -3.41
C THR A 111 7.81 16.82 -3.22
N PHE A 112 8.23 16.16 -4.30
CA PHE A 112 9.48 15.44 -4.34
C PHE A 112 10.67 16.40 -4.23
N VAL A 113 11.78 15.91 -3.70
CA VAL A 113 13.00 16.67 -3.49
C VAL A 113 14.23 15.87 -3.88
N LEU A 114 15.30 16.59 -4.25
CA LEU A 114 16.66 16.05 -4.28
C LEU A 114 17.33 16.41 -2.96
N ALA A 115 17.69 15.40 -2.18
CA ALA A 115 18.40 15.56 -0.92
C ALA A 115 19.85 15.12 -1.06
N TYR A 116 20.80 15.97 -0.68
CA TYR A 116 22.23 15.71 -0.73
C TYR A 116 22.98 16.41 0.40
N ARG A 117 24.17 15.95 0.72
CA ARG A 117 24.95 16.52 1.83
C ARG A 117 25.38 17.95 1.50
N SER A 118 25.14 18.87 2.42
CA SER A 118 25.47 20.29 2.27
C SER A 118 26.98 20.57 2.22
N ASP A 119 27.82 19.67 2.78
CA ASP A 119 29.29 19.78 2.82
C ASP A 119 29.99 19.27 1.55
N LYS A 120 29.24 18.70 0.58
CA LYS A 120 29.83 18.14 -0.66
C LYS A 120 29.90 19.12 -1.82
N GLY A 121 29.42 20.35 -1.68
CA GLY A 121 29.44 21.35 -2.75
C GLY A 121 28.61 21.03 -3.98
N ILE A 122 27.67 20.10 -3.86
CA ILE A 122 26.74 19.70 -4.91
C ILE A 122 25.78 20.87 -5.17
N ASN A 123 25.59 21.24 -6.44
CA ASN A 123 24.70 22.31 -6.87
C ASN A 123 23.88 21.84 -8.07
N ILE A 124 22.60 21.53 -7.83
CA ILE A 124 21.67 21.03 -8.84
C ILE A 124 20.66 22.15 -9.12
N LYS A 125 20.74 22.75 -10.31
CA LYS A 125 19.86 23.85 -10.72
C LYS A 125 18.65 23.39 -11.52
N ASN A 126 18.75 22.25 -12.19
CA ASN A 126 17.70 21.61 -12.98
C ASN A 126 18.00 20.11 -13.09
N LEU A 127 17.06 19.33 -13.61
CA LEU A 127 17.23 17.89 -13.78
C LEU A 127 18.19 17.50 -14.92
N ASP A 128 18.47 18.40 -15.86
CA ASP A 128 19.50 18.23 -16.90
C ASP A 128 20.92 18.51 -16.41
N ALA A 129 21.11 18.90 -15.16
CA ALA A 129 22.40 19.27 -14.62
C ALA A 129 23.43 18.14 -14.84
N PRO A 130 24.60 18.42 -15.49
CA PRO A 130 25.62 17.40 -15.76
C PRO A 130 26.10 16.66 -14.50
N ALA A 131 26.05 17.33 -13.36
CA ALA A 131 26.39 16.73 -12.07
C ALA A 131 25.49 15.51 -11.73
N LEU A 132 24.18 15.57 -12.04
CA LEU A 132 23.28 14.44 -11.79
C LEU A 132 23.66 13.18 -12.57
N LYS A 133 24.30 13.31 -13.73
CA LYS A 133 24.72 12.18 -14.58
C LYS A 133 25.97 11.46 -14.07
N SER A 134 26.68 12.03 -13.09
CA SER A 134 27.90 11.47 -12.50
C SER A 134 27.75 11.09 -11.02
N LEU A 135 26.67 11.51 -10.37
CA LEU A 135 26.39 11.24 -8.96
C LEU A 135 25.56 9.97 -8.82
N ARG A 136 25.77 9.21 -7.74
CA ARG A 136 24.92 8.05 -7.41
C ARG A 136 23.59 8.57 -6.86
N VAL A 137 22.51 8.40 -7.63
CA VAL A 137 21.18 8.92 -7.31
C VAL A 137 20.27 7.79 -6.85
N GLY A 138 19.88 7.77 -5.58
CA GLY A 138 18.89 6.81 -5.04
C GLY A 138 17.48 7.21 -5.45
N VAL A 139 16.71 6.26 -6.01
CA VAL A 139 15.31 6.46 -6.40
C VAL A 139 14.48 5.22 -6.06
N PHE A 140 13.20 5.40 -5.75
CA PHE A 140 12.28 4.27 -5.69
C PHE A 140 11.84 3.83 -7.08
N GLN A 141 11.70 2.52 -7.26
CA GLN A 141 11.33 1.89 -8.53
C GLN A 141 10.03 2.47 -9.12
N VAL A 142 9.03 2.69 -8.29
CA VAL A 142 7.75 3.26 -8.69
C VAL A 142 7.61 4.64 -8.03
N SER A 143 8.06 5.67 -8.72
CA SER A 143 7.93 7.06 -8.26
C SER A 143 7.91 8.02 -9.44
N ALA A 144 7.16 9.12 -9.31
CA ALA A 144 7.10 10.16 -10.33
C ALA A 144 8.49 10.76 -10.62
N ILE A 145 9.29 10.98 -9.57
CA ILE A 145 10.64 11.54 -9.72
C ILE A 145 11.59 10.62 -10.51
N ARG A 146 11.40 9.30 -10.46
CA ARG A 146 12.15 8.38 -11.31
C ARG A 146 11.80 8.57 -12.78
N THR A 147 10.52 8.76 -13.08
CA THR A 147 10.07 9.05 -14.45
C THR A 147 10.70 10.33 -14.96
N ALA A 148 10.64 11.41 -14.18
CA ALA A 148 11.28 12.68 -14.53
C ALA A 148 12.80 12.55 -14.74
N LEU A 149 13.51 11.91 -13.82
CA LEU A 149 14.96 11.68 -13.98
C LEU A 149 15.28 10.87 -15.24
N ALA A 150 14.44 9.90 -15.59
CA ALA A 150 14.61 9.13 -16.82
C ALA A 150 14.42 9.99 -18.09
N GLU A 151 13.45 10.91 -18.09
CA GLU A 151 13.23 11.84 -19.19
C GLU A 151 14.42 12.81 -19.39
N HIS A 152 15.09 13.17 -18.30
CA HIS A 152 16.33 13.97 -18.30
C HIS A 152 17.62 13.15 -18.47
N HIS A 153 17.50 11.87 -18.86
CA HIS A 153 18.64 10.97 -19.10
C HIS A 153 19.54 10.74 -17.86
N VAL A 154 18.98 10.80 -16.67
CA VAL A 154 19.61 10.41 -15.41
C VAL A 154 19.16 9.00 -15.08
N ILE A 155 19.76 7.99 -15.71
CA ILE A 155 19.35 6.57 -15.61
C ILE A 155 20.51 5.69 -15.15
N ASP A 156 21.68 5.82 -15.78
CA ASP A 156 22.78 4.85 -15.66
C ASP A 156 23.45 4.88 -14.28
N ASN A 157 23.30 5.96 -13.56
CA ASN A 157 23.86 6.19 -12.22
C ASN A 157 22.78 6.17 -11.12
N THR A 158 21.56 5.70 -11.45
CA THR A 158 20.50 5.56 -10.44
C THR A 158 20.61 4.24 -9.69
N VAL A 159 20.52 4.32 -8.36
CA VAL A 159 20.39 3.15 -7.47
C VAL A 159 18.91 2.97 -7.17
N ILE A 160 18.35 1.88 -7.64
CA ILE A 160 16.91 1.61 -7.52
C ILE A 160 16.62 0.94 -6.19
N HIS A 161 15.75 1.57 -5.40
CA HIS A 161 15.23 1.02 -4.15
C HIS A 161 13.85 0.42 -4.36
N TYR A 162 13.62 -0.72 -3.71
CA TYR A 162 12.35 -1.43 -3.75
C TYR A 162 11.63 -1.25 -2.42
N LEU A 163 10.41 -0.76 -2.46
CA LEU A 163 9.53 -0.80 -1.30
C LEU A 163 8.95 -2.21 -1.18
N SER A 164 9.15 -2.88 -0.05
CA SER A 164 8.56 -4.19 0.21
C SER A 164 7.42 -4.09 1.21
N HIS A 165 6.52 -5.08 1.19
CA HIS A 165 5.41 -5.19 2.14
C HIS A 165 5.85 -5.41 3.60
N ASN A 166 7.11 -5.75 3.81
CA ASN A 166 7.72 -5.94 5.12
C ASN A 166 8.73 -4.81 5.42
N GLY A 167 8.54 -3.61 4.86
CA GLY A 167 9.41 -2.45 5.10
C GLY A 167 9.63 -2.17 6.59
N ASP A 168 8.63 -2.47 7.42
CA ASP A 168 8.71 -2.34 8.88
C ASP A 168 9.73 -3.28 9.53
N LEU A 169 10.06 -4.40 8.85
CA LEU A 169 10.97 -5.44 9.36
C LEU A 169 12.36 -5.37 8.73
N VAL A 170 12.50 -4.71 7.58
CA VAL A 170 13.74 -4.60 6.81
C VAL A 170 14.08 -3.14 6.58
N ALA A 171 15.06 -2.61 7.30
CA ALA A 171 15.46 -1.21 7.24
C ALA A 171 15.76 -0.72 5.81
N ASP A 172 16.36 -1.58 4.97
CA ASP A 172 16.73 -1.26 3.59
C ASP A 172 15.53 -1.00 2.66
N ASN A 173 14.35 -1.47 3.06
CA ASN A 173 13.11 -1.32 2.29
C ASN A 173 12.21 -0.18 2.79
N GLN A 174 12.65 0.57 3.80
CA GLN A 174 11.89 1.72 4.29
C GLN A 174 12.00 2.92 3.34
N PRO A 175 10.94 3.74 3.21
CA PRO A 175 10.96 4.93 2.36
C PRO A 175 12.06 5.93 2.70
N SER A 176 12.57 5.90 3.93
CA SER A 176 13.65 6.78 4.41
C SER A 176 15.06 6.28 4.10
N HIS A 177 15.22 5.01 3.70
CA HIS A 177 16.54 4.37 3.57
C HIS A 177 17.47 5.12 2.61
N GLN A 178 17.00 5.54 1.44
CA GLN A 178 17.82 6.31 0.49
C GLN A 178 18.33 7.64 1.06
N VAL A 179 17.59 8.29 1.96
CA VAL A 179 18.05 9.51 2.63
C VAL A 179 19.15 9.18 3.64
N GLN A 180 19.02 8.06 4.36
CA GLN A 180 20.06 7.57 5.27
C GLN A 180 21.34 7.25 4.52
N GLN A 181 21.26 6.63 3.34
CA GLN A 181 22.42 6.34 2.49
C GLN A 181 23.13 7.60 1.97
N VAL A 182 22.43 8.72 1.82
CA VAL A 182 23.07 10.01 1.55
C VAL A 182 23.83 10.50 2.78
N ILE A 183 23.27 10.31 3.98
CA ILE A 183 23.89 10.75 5.23
C ILE A 183 25.17 9.96 5.50
N ASP A 184 25.19 8.65 5.29
CA ASP A 184 26.36 7.79 5.48
C ASP A 184 27.38 7.85 4.32
N GLY A 185 26.98 8.45 3.18
CA GLY A 185 27.84 8.63 1.99
C GLY A 185 27.83 7.48 1.00
N SER A 186 26.98 6.47 1.17
CA SER A 186 26.82 5.40 0.18
C SER A 186 26.02 5.83 -1.06
N LEU A 187 25.24 6.92 -0.95
CA LEU A 187 24.67 7.67 -2.07
C LEU A 187 25.15 9.12 -2.06
N ASP A 188 25.10 9.76 -3.22
CA ASP A 188 25.42 11.18 -3.34
C ASP A 188 24.15 12.06 -3.29
N VAL A 189 23.05 11.57 -3.85
CA VAL A 189 21.75 12.23 -3.91
C VAL A 189 20.64 11.22 -3.64
N ALA A 190 19.64 11.59 -2.84
CA ALA A 190 18.38 10.87 -2.72
C ALA A 190 17.25 11.65 -3.42
N ALA A 191 16.62 11.05 -4.40
CA ALA A 191 15.41 11.56 -5.02
C ALA A 191 14.21 11.02 -4.22
N ALA A 192 13.76 11.77 -3.21
CA ALA A 192 12.87 11.32 -2.17
C ALA A 192 11.58 12.15 -2.09
N TRP A 193 10.54 11.58 -1.46
CA TRP A 193 9.38 12.33 -1.04
C TRP A 193 9.79 13.37 0.02
N GLY A 194 9.35 14.62 -0.18
CA GLY A 194 9.82 15.76 0.60
C GLY A 194 9.74 15.61 2.12
N PRO A 195 8.63 15.15 2.70
CA PRO A 195 8.51 14.92 4.14
C PRO A 195 9.59 14.01 4.72
N MET A 196 10.01 12.97 3.97
CA MET A 196 11.10 12.06 4.40
C MET A 196 12.42 12.81 4.57
N ALA A 197 12.84 13.54 3.54
CA ALA A 197 14.09 14.29 3.58
C ALA A 197 14.03 15.47 4.57
N GLY A 198 12.87 16.12 4.66
CA GLY A 198 12.61 17.21 5.61
C GLY A 198 12.81 16.81 7.05
N TYR A 199 12.32 15.65 7.43
CA TYR A 199 12.50 15.07 8.77
C TYR A 199 13.97 14.87 9.13
N TYR A 200 14.76 14.27 8.25
CA TYR A 200 16.18 14.05 8.52
C TYR A 200 16.96 15.36 8.66
N LYS A 201 16.60 16.38 7.89
CA LYS A 201 17.22 17.71 8.03
C LYS A 201 16.81 18.41 9.32
N THR A 202 15.52 18.41 9.65
CA THR A 202 14.92 19.26 10.70
C THR A 202 14.96 18.60 12.06
N VAL A 203 14.57 17.34 12.17
CA VAL A 203 14.44 16.61 13.43
C VAL A 203 15.72 15.86 13.77
N VAL A 204 16.32 15.18 12.79
CA VAL A 204 17.57 14.42 12.98
C VAL A 204 18.80 15.32 12.89
N HIS A 205 18.65 16.57 12.42
CA HIS A 205 19.72 17.54 12.22
C HIS A 205 20.86 17.07 11.28
N ALA A 206 20.50 16.22 10.31
CA ALA A 206 21.45 15.76 9.32
C ALA A 206 21.91 16.93 8.40
N PRO A 207 23.18 16.97 7.98
CA PRO A 207 23.74 18.06 7.16
C PRO A 207 23.26 17.95 5.70
N LEU A 208 21.96 18.10 5.48
CA LEU A 208 21.31 17.95 4.17
C LEU A 208 20.90 19.30 3.56
N THR A 209 21.16 19.44 2.29
CA THR A 209 20.47 20.38 1.40
C THR A 209 19.29 19.67 0.77
N ILE A 210 18.12 20.31 0.80
CA ILE A 210 16.88 19.79 0.22
C ILE A 210 16.46 20.74 -0.89
N GLN A 211 16.48 20.25 -2.12
CA GLN A 211 16.09 20.99 -3.31
C GLN A 211 14.73 20.48 -3.81
N PRO A 212 13.64 21.26 -3.67
CA PRO A 212 12.34 20.93 -4.28
C PRO A 212 12.45 20.80 -5.80
N VAL A 213 11.79 19.82 -6.38
CA VAL A 213 11.86 19.55 -7.83
C VAL A 213 10.62 19.99 -8.60
N ASN A 214 9.53 20.36 -7.95
CA ASN A 214 8.32 20.79 -8.62
C ASN A 214 8.49 22.00 -9.57
N MET A 215 9.50 22.83 -9.30
CA MET A 215 9.85 23.97 -10.18
C MET A 215 10.98 23.64 -11.18
N LEU A 216 11.49 22.41 -11.16
CA LEU A 216 12.57 21.92 -12.02
C LEU A 216 12.07 20.97 -13.10
N GLU A 217 10.82 20.57 -13.02
CA GLU A 217 10.19 19.59 -13.89
C GLU A 217 8.85 20.13 -14.39
N ASP A 218 8.65 20.13 -15.71
CA ASP A 218 7.51 20.74 -16.38
C ASP A 218 6.44 19.71 -16.84
N GLU A 219 6.84 18.46 -17.07
CA GLU A 219 6.00 17.45 -17.74
C GLU A 219 5.46 16.39 -16.78
N VAL A 220 6.27 15.98 -15.80
CA VAL A 220 5.88 14.98 -14.80
C VAL A 220 5.44 15.67 -13.51
N PRO A 221 4.24 15.40 -12.99
CA PRO A 221 3.78 15.97 -11.72
C PRO A 221 4.73 15.62 -10.57
N MET A 222 5.24 16.65 -9.88
CA MET A 222 6.17 16.52 -8.76
C MET A 222 5.59 17.00 -7.45
N GLU A 223 4.44 17.67 -7.46
CA GLU A 223 3.73 18.11 -6.26
C GLU A 223 2.38 17.40 -6.15
N PHE A 224 1.98 17.02 -4.93
CA PHE A 224 0.80 16.22 -4.69
C PHE A 224 0.04 16.74 -3.48
N ASP A 225 -1.29 16.73 -3.60
CA ASP A 225 -2.21 17.03 -2.53
C ASP A 225 -2.34 15.82 -1.61
N MET A 226 -2.04 16.04 -0.34
CA MET A 226 -2.16 15.05 0.71
C MET A 226 -3.46 15.27 1.45
N THR A 227 -4.24 14.23 1.59
CA THR A 227 -5.56 14.30 2.16
C THR A 227 -5.82 13.13 3.11
N LEU A 228 -6.97 13.16 3.74
CA LEU A 228 -7.49 12.08 4.56
C LEU A 228 -8.67 11.44 3.85
N ALA A 229 -8.96 10.20 4.20
CA ALA A 229 -10.12 9.50 3.67
C ALA A 229 -10.93 8.83 4.79
N VAL A 230 -12.23 8.76 4.57
CA VAL A 230 -13.19 8.08 5.45
C VAL A 230 -13.96 7.00 4.68
N PRO A 231 -14.58 6.03 5.36
CA PRO A 231 -15.41 5.03 4.71
C PRO A 231 -16.57 5.67 3.95
N ARG A 232 -16.90 5.14 2.78
CA ARG A 232 -18.08 5.58 2.02
C ARG A 232 -19.36 5.42 2.84
N GLY A 233 -20.26 6.38 2.71
CA GLY A 233 -21.55 6.36 3.41
C GLY A 233 -21.47 6.78 4.89
N ARG A 234 -20.37 7.42 5.30
CA ARG A 234 -20.19 8.00 6.65
C ARG A 234 -20.05 9.54 6.60
N PRO A 235 -21.08 10.27 6.08
CA PRO A 235 -21.03 11.73 6.01
C PRO A 235 -20.95 12.39 7.39
N ASP A 236 -21.39 11.69 8.44
CA ASP A 236 -21.26 12.08 9.84
C ASP A 236 -19.80 12.19 10.27
N ILE A 237 -18.98 11.16 10.00
CA ILE A 237 -17.54 11.16 10.30
C ILE A 237 -16.85 12.21 9.44
N LYS A 238 -17.14 12.25 8.14
CA LYS A 238 -16.55 13.22 7.21
C LYS A 238 -16.70 14.65 7.72
N ALA A 239 -17.92 15.07 7.98
CA ALA A 239 -18.20 16.44 8.43
C ALA A 239 -17.53 16.75 9.77
N ALA A 240 -17.51 15.79 10.70
CA ALA A 240 -16.89 15.97 12.01
C ALA A 240 -15.36 16.11 11.89
N VAL A 241 -14.72 15.28 11.06
CA VAL A 241 -13.26 15.32 10.82
C VAL A 241 -12.88 16.61 10.07
N GLU A 242 -13.61 17.00 9.03
CA GLU A 242 -13.37 18.27 8.30
C GLU A 242 -13.48 19.48 9.23
N GLN A 243 -14.47 19.49 10.12
CA GLN A 243 -14.61 20.56 11.11
C GLN A 243 -13.44 20.55 12.10
N ALA A 244 -13.03 19.40 12.59
CA ALA A 244 -11.88 19.28 13.52
C ALA A 244 -10.57 19.75 12.85
N ILE A 245 -10.35 19.41 11.59
CA ILE A 245 -9.21 19.87 10.79
C ILE A 245 -9.24 21.40 10.64
N ALA A 246 -10.36 21.97 10.23
CA ALA A 246 -10.50 23.42 10.04
C ALA A 246 -10.25 24.21 11.35
N GLN A 247 -10.72 23.71 12.48
CA GLN A 247 -10.51 24.32 13.78
C GLN A 247 -9.04 24.28 14.24
N ASN A 248 -8.28 23.30 13.78
CA ASN A 248 -6.89 23.06 14.21
C ASN A 248 -5.86 23.37 13.10
N ALA A 249 -6.25 24.06 12.02
CA ALA A 249 -5.38 24.31 10.86
C ALA A 249 -4.01 24.91 11.26
N ALA A 250 -3.97 25.87 12.18
CA ALA A 250 -2.73 26.49 12.65
C ALA A 250 -1.81 25.51 13.42
N GLU A 251 -2.40 24.61 14.23
CA GLU A 251 -1.64 23.60 14.95
C GLU A 251 -1.12 22.51 14.02
N ILE A 252 -1.94 22.07 13.06
CA ILE A 252 -1.53 21.14 12.02
C ILE A 252 -0.34 21.74 11.23
N GLY A 253 -0.42 23.03 10.87
CA GLY A 253 0.68 23.72 10.20
C GLY A 253 1.98 23.71 11.03
N ARG A 254 1.89 23.90 12.35
CA ARG A 254 3.05 23.80 13.25
C ARG A 254 3.62 22.39 13.29
N ILE A 255 2.77 21.38 13.42
CA ILE A 255 3.20 19.98 13.41
C ILE A 255 3.97 19.66 12.13
N LEU A 256 3.44 20.03 10.96
CA LEU A 256 4.11 19.79 9.67
C LEU A 256 5.44 20.52 9.57
N ALA A 257 5.52 21.78 10.06
CA ALA A 257 6.74 22.57 10.06
C ALA A 257 7.80 21.99 11.02
N ASP A 258 7.41 21.52 12.21
CA ASP A 258 8.30 20.89 13.18
C ASP A 258 8.95 19.62 12.64
N PHE A 259 8.27 18.93 11.72
CA PHE A 259 8.80 17.76 11.00
C PHE A 259 9.55 18.12 9.71
N GLY A 260 9.63 19.41 9.39
CA GLY A 260 10.34 19.89 8.20
C GLY A 260 9.66 19.53 6.88
N VAL A 261 8.35 19.33 6.88
CA VAL A 261 7.58 19.02 5.66
C VAL A 261 7.69 20.19 4.68
N PRO A 262 8.20 20.00 3.44
CA PRO A 262 8.24 21.07 2.45
C PRO A 262 6.85 21.32 1.90
N LEU A 263 6.22 22.40 2.37
CA LEU A 263 4.86 22.76 2.02
C LEU A 263 4.83 23.69 0.80
N VAL A 264 4.06 23.30 -0.21
CA VAL A 264 3.83 24.04 -1.44
C VAL A 264 2.57 24.92 -1.29
N LYS A 265 2.54 26.08 -1.94
CA LYS A 265 1.37 26.96 -1.99
C LYS A 265 0.18 26.22 -2.58
N CYS A 266 -0.93 26.20 -1.84
CA CYS A 266 -2.15 25.53 -2.22
C CYS A 266 -3.34 26.34 -1.71
N GLN A 267 -4.23 26.79 -2.60
CA GLN A 267 -5.41 27.59 -2.22
C GLN A 267 -6.53 26.73 -1.62
N GLU A 268 -6.60 25.47 -2.02
CA GLU A 268 -7.65 24.53 -1.62
C GLU A 268 -7.28 23.73 -0.37
N CYS A 269 -6.00 23.79 0.06
CA CYS A 269 -5.52 23.05 1.20
C CYS A 269 -5.84 23.77 2.52
N THR A 270 -6.07 22.99 3.57
CA THR A 270 -6.23 23.50 4.93
C THR A 270 -4.96 24.21 5.42
N VAL A 271 -3.78 23.65 5.09
CA VAL A 271 -2.47 24.24 5.37
C VAL A 271 -1.76 24.54 4.05
N SER A 272 -1.50 25.81 3.79
CA SER A 272 -0.74 26.26 2.61
C SER A 272 0.70 26.59 3.02
N GLY A 273 1.67 26.22 2.18
CA GLY A 273 3.07 26.50 2.40
C GLY A 273 3.59 27.76 1.70
N ASP A 274 4.92 27.95 1.81
CA ASP A 274 5.62 29.07 1.21
C ASP A 274 6.34 28.72 -0.10
N LEU A 275 6.55 27.42 -0.38
CA LEU A 275 7.18 27.00 -1.63
C LEU A 275 6.26 27.33 -2.81
N PRO A 276 6.81 27.85 -3.93
CA PRO A 276 6.00 28.13 -5.10
C PRO A 276 5.38 26.83 -5.65
N SER A 277 4.11 26.89 -6.05
CA SER A 277 3.48 25.80 -6.80
C SER A 277 3.83 25.95 -8.28
N HIS A 278 4.07 24.82 -8.94
CA HIS A 278 4.27 24.77 -10.39
C HIS A 278 2.98 25.16 -11.13
N GLY A 279 1.82 24.86 -10.54
CA GLY A 279 0.54 24.97 -11.22
C GLY A 279 0.26 23.77 -12.15
N PRO A 280 -0.58 23.94 -13.18
CA PRO A 280 -0.89 22.85 -14.10
C PRO A 280 0.35 22.39 -14.87
N TYR A 281 0.66 21.11 -14.79
CA TYR A 281 1.71 20.51 -15.61
C TYR A 281 1.28 20.44 -17.08
N LYS A 282 2.25 20.49 -17.97
CA LYS A 282 1.98 20.33 -19.40
C LYS A 282 1.39 18.94 -19.65
N PRO A 283 0.33 18.84 -20.47
CA PRO A 283 -0.16 17.53 -20.85
C PRO A 283 0.99 16.75 -21.54
N PRO A 284 1.07 15.42 -21.33
CA PRO A 284 2.07 14.61 -22.03
C PRO A 284 1.96 14.83 -23.53
N LYS A 285 3.10 14.92 -24.20
CA LYS A 285 3.17 15.14 -25.66
C LYS A 285 2.31 14.10 -26.38
N PRO A 286 1.61 14.48 -27.48
CA PRO A 286 0.81 13.56 -28.25
C PRO A 286 1.61 12.31 -28.65
N ALA A 287 0.96 11.16 -28.63
CA ALA A 287 1.59 9.85 -28.84
C ALA A 287 2.46 9.73 -30.13
N THR A 288 2.26 10.61 -31.12
CA THR A 288 3.06 10.64 -32.36
C THR A 288 4.47 11.20 -32.15
N GLU A 289 4.68 12.18 -31.28
CA GLU A 289 6.02 12.71 -30.97
C GLU A 289 6.77 11.80 -29.99
N THR A 290 6.05 11.24 -29.00
CA THR A 290 6.60 10.24 -28.08
C THR A 290 7.01 8.96 -28.81
N ALA A 291 6.29 8.53 -29.85
CA ALA A 291 6.66 7.34 -30.63
C ALA A 291 8.01 7.49 -31.35
N ALA A 292 8.30 8.65 -31.94
CA ALA A 292 9.58 8.92 -32.61
C ALA A 292 10.73 9.07 -31.59
N ALA A 293 10.48 9.76 -30.47
CA ALA A 293 11.47 9.93 -29.39
C ALA A 293 11.75 8.57 -28.72
N VAL A 294 10.72 7.77 -28.43
CA VAL A 294 10.84 6.41 -27.90
C VAL A 294 11.58 5.50 -28.88
N ALA A 295 11.29 5.59 -30.19
CA ALA A 295 12.00 4.81 -31.20
C ALA A 295 13.49 5.19 -31.30
N LYS A 296 13.81 6.50 -31.22
CA LYS A 296 15.19 6.99 -31.17
C LYS A 296 15.92 6.51 -29.91
N MET A 297 15.28 6.62 -28.76
CA MET A 297 15.85 6.16 -27.48
C MET A 297 16.08 4.63 -27.51
N ARG A 298 15.11 3.84 -28.01
CA ARG A 298 15.26 2.39 -28.19
C ARG A 298 16.43 2.06 -29.12
N ALA A 299 16.59 2.80 -30.22
CA ALA A 299 17.68 2.61 -31.15
C ALA A 299 19.05 2.92 -30.51
N THR A 300 19.13 3.98 -29.71
CA THR A 300 20.35 4.37 -28.96
C THR A 300 20.72 3.28 -27.95
N ARG A 301 19.76 2.86 -27.10
CA ARG A 301 19.98 1.77 -26.13
C ARG A 301 20.39 0.45 -26.79
N MET A 302 19.81 0.15 -27.94
CA MET A 302 20.21 -1.05 -28.70
C MET A 302 21.63 -0.95 -29.26
N ALA A 303 22.07 0.23 -29.68
CA ALA A 303 23.44 0.46 -30.14
C ALA A 303 24.45 0.35 -28.99
N GLU A 304 24.13 0.90 -27.83
CA GLU A 304 24.94 0.79 -26.60
C GLU A 304 25.05 -0.67 -26.14
N LEU A 305 23.92 -1.40 -26.09
CA LEU A 305 23.92 -2.82 -25.76
C LEU A 305 24.85 -3.62 -26.67
N LYS A 306 24.77 -3.39 -27.99
CA LYS A 306 25.65 -4.06 -28.95
C LYS A 306 27.12 -3.76 -28.70
N LYS A 307 27.43 -2.53 -28.33
CA LYS A 307 28.79 -2.11 -27.97
C LYS A 307 29.25 -2.82 -26.72
N TRP A 308 28.48 -2.83 -25.64
CA TRP A 308 28.83 -3.49 -24.37
C TRP A 308 29.04 -4.98 -24.53
N LEU A 309 28.18 -5.66 -25.27
CA LEU A 309 28.37 -7.09 -25.58
C LEU A 309 29.64 -7.35 -26.39
N ALA A 310 30.01 -6.47 -27.32
CA ALA A 310 31.26 -6.55 -28.04
C ALA A 310 32.48 -6.29 -27.15
N GLU A 311 32.35 -5.53 -26.09
CA GLU A 311 33.36 -5.24 -25.08
C GLU A 311 33.40 -6.32 -23.96
N GLY A 312 32.55 -7.35 -24.03
CA GLY A 312 32.57 -8.50 -23.10
C GLY A 312 31.60 -8.42 -21.94
N ALA A 313 30.59 -7.55 -22.00
CA ALA A 313 29.52 -7.53 -21.00
C ALA A 313 28.76 -8.88 -20.98
N ASN A 314 28.34 -9.31 -19.80
CA ASN A 314 27.57 -10.53 -19.62
C ASN A 314 26.14 -10.36 -20.17
N PRO A 315 25.72 -11.15 -21.16
CA PRO A 315 24.38 -11.03 -21.73
C PRO A 315 23.25 -11.36 -20.73
N ASP A 316 23.50 -12.15 -19.68
CA ASP A 316 22.49 -12.51 -18.67
C ASP A 316 22.16 -11.34 -17.74
N ASP A 317 23.19 -10.57 -17.34
CA ASP A 317 23.01 -9.35 -16.54
C ASP A 317 22.21 -8.30 -17.33
N GLU A 318 22.54 -8.15 -18.62
CA GLU A 318 21.84 -7.26 -19.52
C GLU A 318 20.41 -7.70 -19.82
N LEU A 319 20.13 -9.02 -19.78
CA LEU A 319 18.77 -9.54 -19.95
C LEU A 319 17.86 -9.07 -18.79
N ASN A 320 18.31 -9.13 -17.56
CA ASN A 320 17.55 -8.62 -16.43
C ASN A 320 17.34 -7.12 -16.51
N ASN A 321 18.36 -6.36 -16.90
CA ASN A 321 18.25 -4.90 -17.12
C ASN A 321 17.20 -4.57 -18.20
N ALA A 322 17.16 -5.33 -19.30
CA ALA A 322 16.18 -5.15 -20.36
C ALA A 322 14.75 -5.49 -19.89
N ILE A 323 14.58 -6.50 -19.05
CA ILE A 323 13.28 -6.88 -18.47
C ILE A 323 12.78 -5.79 -17.54
N VAL A 324 13.62 -5.32 -16.61
CA VAL A 324 13.27 -4.24 -15.69
C VAL A 324 12.85 -2.96 -16.44
N ALA A 325 13.51 -2.70 -17.57
CA ALA A 325 13.16 -1.59 -18.47
C ALA A 325 11.91 -1.84 -19.33
N ASN A 326 11.28 -3.02 -19.24
CA ASN A 326 10.19 -3.47 -20.12
C ASN A 326 10.50 -3.35 -21.62
N ASP A 327 11.77 -3.59 -21.99
CA ASP A 327 12.27 -3.44 -23.37
C ASP A 327 12.34 -4.80 -24.07
N ILE A 328 11.21 -5.22 -24.65
CA ILE A 328 11.09 -6.51 -25.31
C ILE A 328 12.05 -6.66 -26.52
N ASP A 329 12.44 -5.56 -27.16
CA ASP A 329 13.36 -5.61 -28.30
C ASP A 329 14.77 -5.95 -27.85
N ARG A 330 15.23 -5.40 -26.72
CA ARG A 330 16.50 -5.78 -26.08
C ARG A 330 16.45 -7.21 -25.56
N VAL A 331 15.35 -7.63 -24.91
CA VAL A 331 15.14 -9.02 -24.46
C VAL A 331 15.28 -9.97 -25.64
N ARG A 332 14.60 -9.70 -26.76
CA ARG A 332 14.69 -10.49 -28.00
C ARG A 332 16.11 -10.56 -28.53
N TYR A 333 16.79 -9.43 -28.57
CA TYR A 333 18.16 -9.36 -29.06
C TYR A 333 19.12 -10.20 -28.19
N LEU A 334 19.01 -10.08 -26.87
CA LEU A 334 19.86 -10.77 -25.89
C LEU A 334 19.70 -12.30 -25.95
N LEU A 335 18.45 -12.79 -26.00
CA LEU A 335 18.18 -14.22 -26.18
C LEU A 335 18.74 -14.78 -27.49
N ALA A 336 18.70 -13.98 -28.58
CA ALA A 336 19.34 -14.34 -29.84
C ALA A 336 20.87 -14.33 -29.77
N HIS A 337 21.47 -13.66 -28.76
CA HIS A 337 22.90 -13.53 -28.56
C HIS A 337 23.40 -14.26 -27.30
N ARG A 338 22.80 -15.41 -27.01
CA ARG A 338 23.21 -16.39 -26.00
C ARG A 338 22.94 -15.99 -24.52
N ALA A 339 22.11 -15.00 -24.25
CA ALA A 339 21.60 -14.84 -22.90
C ALA A 339 20.81 -16.08 -22.50
N ASP A 340 21.06 -16.57 -21.29
CA ASP A 340 20.31 -17.71 -20.74
C ASP A 340 18.96 -17.23 -20.21
N VAL A 341 17.87 -17.67 -20.85
CA VAL A 341 16.50 -17.34 -20.47
C VAL A 341 16.13 -17.82 -19.05
N ASN A 342 16.91 -18.74 -18.49
CA ASN A 342 16.75 -19.34 -17.17
C ASN A 342 17.88 -18.98 -16.19
N SER A 343 18.71 -18.00 -16.51
CA SER A 343 19.72 -17.48 -15.59
C SER A 343 19.10 -16.96 -14.29
N HIS A 344 19.90 -16.88 -13.24
CA HIS A 344 19.49 -16.24 -11.99
C HIS A 344 20.28 -14.94 -11.81
N ASP A 345 19.59 -13.88 -11.44
CA ASP A 345 20.25 -12.63 -11.06
C ASP A 345 20.89 -12.70 -9.66
N GLY A 346 21.52 -11.61 -9.24
CA GLY A 346 22.17 -11.50 -7.92
C GLY A 346 21.23 -11.80 -6.74
N ASP A 347 19.94 -11.56 -6.91
CA ASP A 347 18.89 -11.81 -5.90
C ASP A 347 18.29 -13.22 -6.01
N GLY A 348 18.63 -13.94 -7.08
CA GLY A 348 18.17 -15.30 -7.36
C GLY A 348 16.84 -15.37 -8.08
N PHE A 349 16.42 -14.30 -8.75
CA PHE A 349 15.25 -14.31 -9.62
C PHE A 349 15.62 -14.73 -11.03
N THR A 350 14.73 -15.51 -11.64
CA THR A 350 14.84 -15.79 -13.08
C THR A 350 14.28 -14.63 -13.92
N PRO A 351 14.68 -14.48 -15.19
CA PRO A 351 14.09 -13.50 -16.11
C PRO A 351 12.56 -13.54 -16.13
N LEU A 352 11.97 -14.75 -16.10
CA LEU A 352 10.53 -14.94 -16.06
C LEU A 352 9.92 -14.42 -14.76
N ILE A 353 10.51 -14.75 -13.60
CA ILE A 353 10.06 -14.25 -12.31
C ILE A 353 10.15 -12.72 -12.26
N SER A 354 11.24 -12.13 -12.75
CA SER A 354 11.40 -10.68 -12.83
C SER A 354 10.29 -10.03 -13.67
N ALA A 355 9.99 -10.55 -14.85
CA ALA A 355 8.89 -10.05 -15.69
C ALA A 355 7.51 -10.16 -15.01
N ILE A 356 7.27 -11.25 -14.26
CA ILE A 356 6.02 -11.48 -13.53
C ILE A 356 5.89 -10.51 -12.34
N ARG A 357 6.94 -10.29 -11.57
CA ARG A 357 6.96 -9.36 -10.44
C ARG A 357 6.60 -7.93 -10.86
N PHE A 358 7.01 -7.53 -12.05
CA PHE A 358 6.66 -6.23 -12.63
C PHE A 358 5.31 -6.22 -13.37
N GLY A 359 4.65 -7.36 -13.52
CA GLY A 359 3.38 -7.47 -14.23
C GLY A 359 3.50 -7.32 -15.76
N PHE A 360 4.69 -7.53 -16.33
CA PHE A 360 4.96 -7.38 -17.76
C PHE A 360 4.50 -8.61 -18.55
N VAL A 361 3.19 -8.77 -18.72
CA VAL A 361 2.59 -9.93 -19.40
C VAL A 361 3.21 -10.19 -20.78
N PRO A 362 3.43 -9.20 -21.68
CA PRO A 362 4.04 -9.44 -22.98
C PRO A 362 5.47 -10.00 -22.89
N VAL A 363 6.29 -9.47 -21.96
CA VAL A 363 7.67 -9.94 -21.76
C VAL A 363 7.68 -11.34 -21.17
N ALA A 364 6.85 -11.59 -20.13
CA ALA A 364 6.72 -12.90 -19.51
C ALA A 364 6.28 -13.96 -20.55
N THR A 365 5.28 -13.65 -21.37
CA THR A 365 4.83 -14.55 -22.46
C THR A 365 5.96 -14.82 -23.45
N PHE A 366 6.68 -13.77 -23.86
CA PHE A 366 7.80 -13.92 -24.77
C PHE A 366 8.91 -14.81 -24.20
N LEU A 367 9.24 -14.67 -22.92
CA LEU A 367 10.25 -15.51 -22.26
C LEU A 367 9.84 -16.98 -22.23
N VAL A 368 8.58 -17.29 -21.86
CA VAL A 368 8.08 -18.67 -21.82
C VAL A 368 8.04 -19.29 -23.22
N ASP A 369 7.61 -18.54 -24.25
CA ASP A 369 7.63 -18.99 -25.65
C ASP A 369 9.06 -19.28 -26.15
N HIS A 370 10.09 -18.69 -25.51
CA HIS A 370 11.50 -18.89 -25.83
C HIS A 370 12.23 -19.78 -24.80
N LYS A 371 11.53 -20.76 -24.22
CA LYS A 371 12.02 -21.77 -23.29
C LYS A 371 12.31 -21.28 -21.85
N GLY A 372 11.77 -20.15 -21.44
CA GLY A 372 11.71 -19.79 -20.04
C GLY A 372 10.92 -20.84 -19.26
N ASP A 373 11.52 -21.42 -18.22
CA ASP A 373 10.90 -22.49 -17.43
C ASP A 373 9.84 -21.91 -16.51
N ALA A 374 8.57 -22.24 -16.76
CA ALA A 374 7.44 -21.83 -15.95
C ALA A 374 7.44 -22.42 -14.52
N ASN A 375 8.37 -23.33 -14.21
CA ASN A 375 8.49 -24.00 -12.92
C ASN A 375 9.81 -23.74 -12.20
N LEU A 376 10.75 -23.01 -12.81
CA LEU A 376 12.03 -22.71 -12.18
C LEU A 376 11.84 -21.69 -11.03
N PRO A 377 12.08 -22.11 -9.77
CA PRO A 377 11.80 -21.24 -8.62
C PRO A 377 12.95 -20.26 -8.36
N ASP A 378 12.66 -19.26 -7.52
CA ASP A 378 13.69 -18.41 -6.90
C ASP A 378 14.40 -19.11 -5.70
N ARG A 379 15.28 -18.38 -5.03
CA ARG A 379 16.02 -18.88 -3.85
C ARG A 379 15.14 -19.28 -2.66
N ASN A 380 13.88 -18.87 -2.62
CA ASN A 380 12.92 -19.21 -1.57
C ASN A 380 11.97 -20.33 -1.99
N ASP A 381 12.28 -21.01 -3.09
CA ASP A 381 11.44 -22.01 -3.75
C ASP A 381 10.10 -21.46 -4.27
N TRP A 382 10.00 -20.12 -4.45
CA TRP A 382 8.82 -19.53 -5.06
C TRP A 382 8.85 -19.69 -6.57
N THR A 383 7.87 -20.38 -7.10
CA THR A 383 7.69 -20.57 -8.55
C THR A 383 7.13 -19.31 -9.23
N PRO A 384 7.28 -19.17 -10.55
CA PRO A 384 6.61 -18.12 -11.33
C PRO A 384 5.11 -18.00 -11.03
N LEU A 385 4.40 -19.14 -10.86
CA LEU A 385 2.98 -19.15 -10.56
C LEU A 385 2.66 -18.58 -9.17
N MET A 386 3.50 -18.83 -8.17
CA MET A 386 3.37 -18.24 -6.83
C MET A 386 3.52 -16.72 -6.87
N TRP A 387 4.48 -16.21 -7.63
CA TRP A 387 4.67 -14.78 -7.83
C TRP A 387 3.47 -14.14 -8.57
N ALA A 388 2.91 -14.82 -9.58
CA ALA A 388 1.71 -14.37 -10.26
C ALA A 388 0.48 -14.37 -9.35
N ALA A 389 0.36 -15.38 -8.47
CA ALA A 389 -0.69 -15.47 -7.46
C ALA A 389 -0.57 -14.34 -6.42
N TRP A 390 0.63 -14.10 -5.93
CA TRP A 390 0.91 -13.00 -5.01
C TRP A 390 0.63 -11.61 -5.63
N GLY A 391 0.94 -11.46 -6.93
CA GLY A 391 0.68 -10.25 -7.71
C GLY A 391 -0.79 -10.02 -8.09
N ASP A 392 -1.69 -10.94 -7.74
CA ASP A 392 -3.13 -10.92 -8.12
C ASP A 392 -3.36 -10.73 -9.62
N ASN A 393 -2.54 -11.37 -10.46
CA ASN A 393 -2.59 -11.19 -11.91
C ASN A 393 -3.13 -12.45 -12.64
N PRO A 394 -4.44 -12.50 -12.93
CA PRO A 394 -5.06 -13.66 -13.57
C PRO A 394 -4.53 -13.91 -14.99
N ALA A 395 -4.10 -12.88 -15.72
CA ALA A 395 -3.55 -13.04 -17.06
C ALA A 395 -2.22 -13.82 -17.03
N LEU A 396 -1.33 -13.50 -16.07
CA LEU A 396 -0.08 -14.22 -15.86
C LEU A 396 -0.33 -15.66 -15.38
N ILE A 397 -1.29 -15.85 -14.47
CA ILE A 397 -1.68 -17.18 -14.00
C ILE A 397 -2.14 -18.05 -15.15
N THR A 398 -3.09 -17.57 -15.95
CA THR A 398 -3.61 -18.30 -17.11
C THR A 398 -2.50 -18.62 -18.12
N MET A 399 -1.63 -17.66 -18.40
CA MET A 399 -0.49 -17.83 -19.29
C MET A 399 0.46 -18.92 -18.77
N LEU A 400 0.86 -18.87 -17.50
CA LEU A 400 1.78 -19.82 -16.90
C LEU A 400 1.22 -21.25 -16.89
N LEU A 401 -0.06 -21.43 -16.51
CA LEU A 401 -0.73 -22.72 -16.50
C LEU A 401 -0.83 -23.31 -17.91
N LYS A 402 -1.10 -22.47 -18.91
CA LYS A 402 -1.07 -22.89 -20.32
C LYS A 402 0.30 -23.40 -20.76
N HIS A 403 1.39 -22.88 -20.17
CA HIS A 403 2.76 -23.30 -20.46
C HIS A 403 3.31 -24.33 -19.47
N GLY A 404 2.43 -25.05 -18.75
CA GLY A 404 2.81 -26.19 -17.91
C GLY A 404 3.32 -25.83 -16.52
N ALA A 405 3.00 -24.66 -15.99
CA ALA A 405 3.24 -24.38 -14.58
C ALA A 405 2.48 -25.36 -13.69
N LYS A 406 3.17 -25.89 -12.66
CA LYS A 406 2.58 -26.83 -11.69
C LYS A 406 1.66 -26.06 -10.74
N ILE A 407 0.36 -26.34 -10.83
CA ILE A 407 -0.67 -25.63 -10.07
C ILE A 407 -0.53 -25.82 -8.55
N ASP A 408 -0.06 -27.00 -8.12
CA ASP A 408 0.08 -27.40 -6.71
C ASP A 408 1.56 -27.45 -6.25
N ALA A 409 2.47 -26.74 -6.94
CA ALA A 409 3.84 -26.58 -6.47
C ALA A 409 3.84 -25.95 -5.07
N THR A 410 4.81 -26.35 -4.22
CA THR A 410 4.93 -25.81 -2.87
C THR A 410 6.27 -25.12 -2.66
N ASP A 411 6.26 -24.02 -1.89
CA ASP A 411 7.48 -23.39 -1.39
C ASP A 411 8.06 -24.12 -0.17
N ARG A 412 9.10 -23.57 0.45
CA ARG A 412 9.77 -24.15 1.65
C ARG A 412 8.85 -24.31 2.86
N ASP A 413 7.80 -23.53 2.94
CA ASP A 413 6.81 -23.58 4.03
C ASP A 413 5.62 -24.48 3.68
N GLY A 414 5.60 -25.04 2.46
CA GLY A 414 4.55 -25.88 1.93
C GLY A 414 3.33 -25.09 1.46
N LEU A 415 3.50 -23.78 1.16
CA LEU A 415 2.45 -22.95 0.61
C LEU A 415 2.30 -23.23 -0.90
N THR A 416 1.07 -23.54 -1.32
CA THR A 416 0.70 -23.60 -2.74
C THR A 416 0.38 -22.22 -3.29
N PRO A 417 0.33 -22.01 -4.63
CA PRO A 417 -0.14 -20.74 -5.22
C PRO A 417 -1.51 -20.30 -4.70
N LEU A 418 -2.45 -21.24 -4.50
CA LEU A 418 -3.76 -20.94 -3.92
C LEU A 418 -3.65 -20.52 -2.45
N ALA A 419 -2.80 -21.16 -1.66
CA ALA A 419 -2.57 -20.80 -0.28
C ALA A 419 -1.95 -19.38 -0.16
N ILE A 420 -1.00 -19.04 -1.02
CA ILE A 420 -0.42 -17.69 -1.11
C ILE A 420 -1.51 -16.66 -1.46
N ALA A 421 -2.35 -16.95 -2.46
CA ALA A 421 -3.47 -16.09 -2.80
C ALA A 421 -4.45 -15.91 -1.63
N ALA A 422 -4.76 -17.01 -0.92
CA ALA A 422 -5.69 -16.98 0.23
C ALA A 422 -5.12 -16.18 1.41
N GLN A 423 -3.87 -16.40 1.76
CA GLN A 423 -3.20 -15.69 2.85
C GLN A 423 -3.11 -14.18 2.59
N ASN A 424 -2.95 -13.76 1.34
CA ASN A 424 -2.76 -12.38 0.93
C ASN A 424 -4.04 -11.73 0.34
N ALA A 425 -5.22 -12.36 0.55
CA ALA A 425 -6.52 -11.86 0.08
C ALA A 425 -6.57 -11.55 -1.44
N LYS A 426 -5.85 -12.34 -2.27
CA LYS A 426 -5.74 -12.16 -3.72
C LYS A 426 -6.89 -12.86 -4.44
N ILE A 427 -8.02 -12.17 -4.54
CA ILE A 427 -9.30 -12.76 -4.99
C ILE A 427 -9.25 -13.18 -6.46
N ASN A 428 -8.68 -12.33 -7.33
CA ASN A 428 -8.64 -12.62 -8.77
C ASN A 428 -7.70 -13.78 -9.07
N ALA A 429 -6.56 -13.83 -8.37
CA ALA A 429 -5.60 -14.92 -8.47
C ALA A 429 -6.21 -16.24 -7.97
N ALA A 430 -6.83 -16.22 -6.78
CA ALA A 430 -7.45 -17.42 -6.22
C ALA A 430 -8.54 -17.97 -7.15
N ARG A 431 -9.39 -17.09 -7.71
CA ARG A 431 -10.41 -17.50 -8.68
C ARG A 431 -9.80 -18.15 -9.91
N ALA A 432 -8.80 -17.52 -10.53
CA ALA A 432 -8.14 -18.07 -11.71
C ALA A 432 -7.47 -19.43 -11.43
N ILE A 433 -6.89 -19.60 -10.24
CA ILE A 433 -6.26 -20.86 -9.82
C ILE A 433 -7.31 -21.94 -9.55
N LEU A 434 -8.44 -21.59 -8.92
CA LEU A 434 -9.56 -22.52 -8.65
C LEU A 434 -10.24 -22.96 -9.95
N GLU A 435 -10.51 -22.03 -10.87
CA GLU A 435 -11.06 -22.32 -12.18
C GLU A 435 -10.14 -23.24 -13.02
N ALA A 436 -8.83 -23.17 -12.78
CA ALA A 436 -7.85 -24.07 -13.38
C ALA A 436 -7.76 -25.46 -12.70
N GLY A 437 -8.52 -25.68 -11.62
CA GLY A 437 -8.66 -27.00 -10.98
C GLY A 437 -7.70 -27.28 -9.82
N ALA A 438 -7.17 -26.26 -9.15
CA ALA A 438 -6.40 -26.45 -7.91
C ALA A 438 -7.26 -27.10 -6.81
N ASP A 439 -6.63 -27.91 -5.96
CA ASP A 439 -7.31 -28.46 -4.79
C ASP A 439 -7.64 -27.35 -3.77
N VAL A 440 -8.92 -27.00 -3.69
CA VAL A 440 -9.44 -25.98 -2.76
C VAL A 440 -9.20 -26.33 -1.28
N ASN A 441 -8.95 -27.60 -0.99
CA ASN A 441 -8.75 -28.12 0.36
C ASN A 441 -7.29 -28.49 0.66
N ALA A 442 -6.35 -28.27 -0.26
CA ALA A 442 -4.94 -28.58 -0.08
C ALA A 442 -4.39 -27.90 1.19
N PRO A 443 -3.96 -28.65 2.21
CA PRO A 443 -3.44 -28.04 3.43
C PRO A 443 -1.99 -27.58 3.23
N VAL A 444 -1.63 -26.47 3.88
CA VAL A 444 -0.23 -26.05 4.00
C VAL A 444 0.55 -27.06 4.85
N ALA A 445 1.77 -27.44 4.42
CA ALA A 445 2.56 -28.46 5.11
C ALA A 445 2.85 -28.08 6.59
N LYS A 446 3.15 -26.82 6.87
CA LYS A 446 3.32 -26.35 8.26
C LYS A 446 1.96 -26.00 8.88
N GLY A 447 1.56 -26.77 9.87
CA GLY A 447 0.35 -26.54 10.67
C GLY A 447 -0.94 -27.04 10.04
N GLY A 448 -0.97 -27.47 8.78
CA GLY A 448 -2.15 -28.04 8.11
C GLY A 448 -3.30 -27.05 7.86
N TYR A 449 -3.00 -25.76 7.72
CA TYR A 449 -4.01 -24.74 7.42
C TYR A 449 -4.56 -24.93 6.01
N THR A 450 -5.89 -24.91 5.87
CA THR A 450 -6.54 -24.93 4.56
C THR A 450 -6.62 -23.52 3.96
N PRO A 451 -6.80 -23.37 2.62
CA PRO A 451 -7.03 -22.06 2.00
C PRO A 451 -8.17 -21.27 2.65
N LEU A 452 -9.24 -21.92 3.08
CA LEU A 452 -10.36 -21.27 3.80
C LEU A 452 -9.94 -20.71 5.17
N MET A 453 -9.07 -21.41 5.90
CA MET A 453 -8.50 -20.90 7.15
C MET A 453 -7.60 -19.70 6.89
N LEU A 454 -6.76 -19.75 5.85
CA LEU A 454 -5.90 -18.64 5.46
C LEU A 454 -6.72 -17.41 5.01
N ALA A 455 -7.78 -17.61 4.25
CA ALA A 455 -8.73 -16.54 3.91
C ALA A 455 -9.43 -15.96 5.14
N SER A 456 -9.67 -16.80 6.17
CA SER A 456 -10.22 -16.34 7.45
C SER A 456 -9.22 -15.55 8.28
N ILE A 457 -7.91 -15.85 8.19
CA ILE A 457 -6.83 -15.06 8.79
C ILE A 457 -6.76 -13.70 8.09
N SER A 458 -6.68 -13.70 6.77
CA SER A 458 -6.55 -12.46 5.97
C SER A 458 -7.79 -11.54 6.09
N GLY A 459 -8.93 -12.07 6.53
CA GLY A 459 -10.14 -11.28 6.72
C GLY A 459 -10.98 -11.10 5.45
N SER A 460 -10.64 -11.74 4.34
CA SER A 460 -11.35 -11.58 3.07
C SER A 460 -12.61 -12.43 3.00
N LYS A 461 -13.76 -11.83 3.30
CA LYS A 461 -15.07 -12.48 3.19
C LYS A 461 -15.36 -12.95 1.76
N GLU A 462 -15.03 -12.14 0.76
CA GLU A 462 -15.26 -12.47 -0.65
C GLU A 462 -14.47 -13.70 -1.07
N LEU A 463 -13.20 -13.79 -0.65
CA LEU A 463 -12.36 -14.93 -0.94
C LEU A 463 -12.85 -16.18 -0.19
N ALA A 464 -13.20 -16.05 1.10
CA ALA A 464 -13.80 -17.15 1.87
C ALA A 464 -15.08 -17.66 1.20
N ALA A 465 -15.94 -16.77 0.71
CA ALA A 465 -17.15 -17.15 -0.04
C ALA A 465 -16.80 -17.90 -1.33
N SER A 466 -15.86 -17.37 -2.11
CA SER A 466 -15.42 -18.03 -3.35
C SER A 466 -14.83 -19.42 -3.10
N LEU A 467 -14.02 -19.59 -2.03
CA LEU A 467 -13.48 -20.90 -1.66
C LEU A 467 -14.61 -21.88 -1.28
N ILE A 468 -15.63 -21.43 -0.54
CA ILE A 468 -16.78 -22.25 -0.16
C ILE A 468 -17.60 -22.65 -1.41
N GLU A 469 -17.83 -21.71 -2.33
CA GLU A 469 -18.52 -21.98 -3.61
C GLU A 469 -17.78 -23.02 -4.46
N HIS A 470 -16.43 -23.06 -4.38
CA HIS A 470 -15.62 -24.08 -5.04
C HIS A 470 -15.43 -25.37 -4.21
N GLY A 471 -16.19 -25.56 -3.13
CA GLY A 471 -16.21 -26.80 -2.37
C GLY A 471 -15.22 -26.89 -1.21
N ALA A 472 -14.78 -25.75 -0.65
CA ALA A 472 -13.98 -25.76 0.57
C ALA A 472 -14.76 -26.40 1.73
N LYS A 473 -14.12 -27.34 2.43
CA LYS A 473 -14.67 -28.02 3.60
C LYS A 473 -14.70 -27.07 4.80
N VAL A 474 -15.88 -26.53 5.10
CA VAL A 474 -16.07 -25.49 6.14
C VAL A 474 -15.57 -25.95 7.51
N ASN A 475 -15.75 -27.23 7.84
CA ASN A 475 -15.40 -27.83 9.12
C ASN A 475 -14.06 -28.60 9.08
N ALA A 476 -13.23 -28.42 8.04
CA ALA A 476 -11.87 -28.95 8.04
C ALA A 476 -11.09 -28.41 9.24
N THR A 477 -10.21 -29.26 9.79
CA THR A 477 -9.33 -28.91 10.90
C THR A 477 -7.88 -28.92 10.46
N ASN A 478 -7.09 -28.02 11.02
CA ASN A 478 -5.62 -28.07 10.91
C ASN A 478 -5.03 -29.13 11.87
N GLN A 479 -3.70 -29.22 11.95
CA GLN A 479 -3.00 -30.18 12.84
C GLN A 479 -3.31 -29.97 14.33
N GLY A 480 -3.76 -28.79 14.76
CA GLY A 480 -4.17 -28.49 16.14
C GLY A 480 -5.68 -28.61 16.37
N GLY A 481 -6.43 -29.22 15.45
CA GLY A 481 -7.90 -29.31 15.53
C GLY A 481 -8.63 -27.98 15.34
N VAL A 482 -7.92 -26.93 14.86
CA VAL A 482 -8.49 -25.59 14.70
C VAL A 482 -9.28 -25.52 13.40
N THR A 483 -10.49 -24.97 13.45
CA THR A 483 -11.38 -24.75 12.27
C THR A 483 -11.28 -23.30 11.75
N ALA A 484 -11.79 -23.07 10.54
CA ALA A 484 -11.91 -21.72 9.98
C ALA A 484 -12.75 -20.78 10.86
N LEU A 485 -13.82 -21.30 11.53
CA LEU A 485 -14.63 -20.52 12.47
C LEU A 485 -13.84 -20.08 13.70
N MET A 486 -12.97 -20.96 14.24
CA MET A 486 -12.09 -20.63 15.37
C MET A 486 -11.07 -19.55 14.98
N VAL A 487 -10.50 -19.66 13.78
CA VAL A 487 -9.55 -18.65 13.24
C VAL A 487 -10.24 -17.30 13.06
N ALA A 488 -11.45 -17.29 12.48
CA ALA A 488 -12.23 -16.06 12.30
C ALA A 488 -12.61 -15.43 13.65
N ALA A 489 -12.91 -16.24 14.66
CA ALA A 489 -13.20 -15.79 16.02
C ALA A 489 -11.97 -15.18 16.69
N ALA A 490 -10.80 -15.79 16.53
CA ALA A 490 -9.53 -15.28 17.03
C ALA A 490 -9.16 -13.91 16.43
N GLY A 491 -9.40 -13.73 15.14
CA GLY A 491 -9.14 -12.49 14.40
C GLY A 491 -10.25 -11.44 14.48
N ASN A 492 -11.32 -11.67 15.27
CA ASN A 492 -12.50 -10.78 15.37
C ASN A 492 -13.16 -10.48 14.00
N ARG A 493 -13.19 -11.48 13.10
CA ARG A 493 -13.69 -11.35 11.72
C ARG A 493 -15.19 -11.57 11.61
N SER A 494 -15.99 -10.62 12.09
CA SER A 494 -17.45 -10.72 12.18
C SER A 494 -18.13 -11.14 10.86
N SER A 495 -17.71 -10.56 9.74
CA SER A 495 -18.28 -10.87 8.41
C SER A 495 -18.02 -12.30 7.96
N ILE A 496 -16.84 -12.84 8.30
CA ILE A 496 -16.47 -14.24 8.00
C ILE A 496 -17.20 -15.19 8.95
N VAL A 497 -17.31 -14.86 10.24
CA VAL A 497 -18.08 -15.65 11.20
C VAL A 497 -19.52 -15.84 10.71
N VAL A 498 -20.19 -14.77 10.27
CA VAL A 498 -21.54 -14.86 9.70
C VAL A 498 -21.58 -15.74 8.46
N LEU A 499 -20.61 -15.61 7.57
CA LEU A 499 -20.49 -16.43 6.37
C LEU A 499 -20.33 -17.92 6.72
N LEU A 500 -19.39 -18.25 7.59
CA LEU A 500 -19.09 -19.63 8.00
C LEU A 500 -20.27 -20.29 8.69
N LEU A 501 -20.96 -19.57 9.60
CA LEU A 501 -22.16 -20.07 10.26
C LEU A 501 -23.29 -20.37 9.26
N LYS A 502 -23.52 -19.47 8.29
CA LYS A 502 -24.47 -19.70 7.20
C LYS A 502 -24.09 -20.88 6.30
N SER A 503 -22.82 -21.19 6.22
CA SER A 503 -22.27 -22.29 5.43
C SER A 503 -22.14 -23.60 6.22
N GLY A 504 -22.70 -23.68 7.44
CA GLY A 504 -22.76 -24.90 8.24
C GLY A 504 -21.49 -25.14 9.09
N ALA A 505 -20.83 -24.08 9.55
CA ALA A 505 -19.73 -24.24 10.49
C ALA A 505 -20.21 -24.77 11.84
N ASP A 506 -19.49 -25.78 12.36
CA ASP A 506 -19.80 -26.40 13.66
C ASP A 506 -19.33 -25.48 14.80
N LEU A 507 -20.29 -24.95 15.54
CA LEU A 507 -20.11 -24.13 16.73
C LEU A 507 -19.44 -24.89 17.89
N ASN A 508 -19.62 -26.20 17.95
CA ASN A 508 -19.17 -27.06 19.03
C ASN A 508 -17.82 -27.74 18.75
N ALA A 509 -17.28 -27.53 17.55
CA ALA A 509 -15.96 -28.04 17.22
C ALA A 509 -14.92 -27.64 18.29
N ARG A 510 -14.04 -28.56 18.62
CA ARG A 510 -12.99 -28.35 19.62
C ARG A 510 -11.62 -28.55 19.01
N SER A 511 -10.72 -27.62 19.31
CA SER A 511 -9.30 -27.79 19.05
C SER A 511 -8.69 -28.85 19.98
N GLU A 512 -7.46 -29.29 19.72
CA GLU A 512 -6.78 -30.29 20.56
C GLU A 512 -6.65 -29.86 22.03
N ASP A 513 -6.52 -28.57 22.30
CA ASP A 513 -6.50 -27.98 23.65
C ASP A 513 -7.92 -27.72 24.21
N GLY A 514 -8.96 -28.26 23.55
CA GLY A 514 -10.35 -28.21 24.00
C GLY A 514 -11.08 -26.89 23.77
N ARG A 515 -10.46 -25.89 23.13
CA ARG A 515 -11.08 -24.59 22.87
C ARG A 515 -12.13 -24.66 21.76
N THR A 516 -13.19 -23.89 21.90
CA THR A 516 -14.21 -23.65 20.87
C THR A 516 -14.09 -22.26 20.31
N ALA A 517 -14.74 -21.94 19.18
CA ALA A 517 -14.81 -20.60 18.64
C ALA A 517 -15.32 -19.57 19.66
N LEU A 518 -16.33 -19.97 20.48
CA LEU A 518 -16.87 -19.13 21.54
C LEU A 518 -15.83 -18.81 22.63
N SER A 519 -15.10 -19.82 23.13
CA SER A 519 -14.08 -19.64 24.16
C SER A 519 -12.90 -18.81 23.66
N ILE A 520 -12.54 -18.95 22.38
CA ILE A 520 -11.49 -18.13 21.72
C ILE A 520 -11.94 -16.67 21.62
N ALA A 521 -13.17 -16.40 21.15
CA ALA A 521 -13.72 -15.05 21.07
C ALA A 521 -13.76 -14.38 22.46
N GLN A 522 -14.11 -15.14 23.50
CA GLN A 522 -14.12 -14.65 24.89
C GLN A 522 -12.71 -14.31 25.38
N ALA A 523 -11.73 -15.18 25.14
CA ALA A 523 -10.33 -14.98 25.54
C ALA A 523 -9.69 -13.75 24.87
N ASN A 524 -10.10 -13.46 23.62
CA ASN A 524 -9.57 -12.34 22.83
C ASN A 524 -10.39 -11.06 22.97
N ASN A 525 -11.38 -11.00 23.86
CA ASN A 525 -12.30 -9.87 24.05
C ASN A 525 -13.00 -9.41 22.75
N SER A 526 -13.30 -10.36 21.86
CA SER A 526 -13.97 -10.10 20.57
C SER A 526 -15.48 -9.94 20.77
N GLU A 527 -15.92 -8.84 21.38
CA GLU A 527 -17.32 -8.65 21.83
C GLU A 527 -18.36 -8.89 20.72
N ALA A 528 -18.12 -8.34 19.51
CA ALA A 528 -19.05 -8.47 18.39
C ALA A 528 -19.20 -9.94 17.96
N VAL A 529 -18.10 -10.66 17.80
CA VAL A 529 -18.07 -12.08 17.43
C VAL A 529 -18.63 -12.94 18.57
N LEU A 530 -18.30 -12.63 19.83
CA LEU A 530 -18.82 -13.34 20.99
C LEU A 530 -20.35 -13.31 21.02
N LYS A 531 -20.94 -12.12 20.82
CA LYS A 531 -22.39 -11.97 20.75
C LYS A 531 -23.01 -12.78 19.62
N MET A 532 -22.43 -12.74 18.42
CA MET A 532 -22.91 -13.52 17.26
C MET A 532 -22.88 -15.03 17.51
N LEU A 533 -21.80 -15.53 18.12
CA LEU A 533 -21.67 -16.96 18.44
C LEU A 533 -22.64 -17.39 19.54
N GLN A 534 -22.90 -16.53 20.53
CA GLN A 534 -23.92 -16.79 21.58
C GLN A 534 -25.34 -16.82 21.00
N GLU A 535 -25.69 -15.90 20.13
CA GLU A 535 -26.98 -15.87 19.45
C GLU A 535 -27.17 -17.12 18.58
N ALA A 536 -26.15 -17.51 17.80
CA ALA A 536 -26.20 -18.72 16.98
C ALA A 536 -26.35 -20.01 17.84
N ALA A 537 -25.67 -20.06 18.99
CA ALA A 537 -25.80 -21.20 19.93
C ALA A 537 -27.22 -21.28 20.55
N ALA A 538 -27.82 -20.13 20.85
CA ALA A 538 -29.17 -20.07 21.39
C ALA A 538 -30.27 -20.49 20.37
N ASP A 539 -30.08 -20.15 19.09
CA ASP A 539 -30.98 -20.54 18.02
C ASP A 539 -30.86 -22.04 17.68
N GLY A 540 -29.63 -22.59 17.68
CA GLY A 540 -29.42 -24.03 17.51
C GLY A 540 -30.01 -24.89 18.61
N SER A 541 -30.15 -24.38 19.83
CA SER A 541 -30.80 -25.09 20.96
C SER A 541 -32.32 -25.13 20.87
N LYS A 542 -32.95 -24.30 20.01
CA LYS A 542 -34.42 -24.29 19.80
C LYS A 542 -34.89 -25.26 18.71
N THR A 543 -33.98 -25.80 17.91
CA THR A 543 -34.26 -26.68 16.76
C THR A 543 -33.85 -28.13 16.99
N SER A 544 -33.28 -28.47 18.13
CA SER A 544 -32.97 -29.81 18.63
C SER A 544 -33.97 -30.21 19.73
#